data_c06d390dc2592b1ffa123e532dfd096b
#
_entry.id   c06d390dc2592b1ffa123e532dfd096b
#
_cell.length_a   1.000
_cell.length_b   1.000
_cell.length_c   1.000
_cell.angle_alpha   90.00
_cell.angle_beta   90.00
_cell.angle_gamma   90.00
#
_symmetry.space_group_name_H-M   'P 1'
#
loop_
_entity.id
_entity.type
_entity.pdbx_description
1 polymer ?
#
loop_
_entity_poly.entity_id
_entity_poly.type
_entity_poly.pdbx_seq_one_letter_code
_entity_poly.pdbx_strand_id
1 'polypeptide(L)'
;TAIVDAGADISGYEKIDLGGKYIMPGLINMHIHLPSSGKPKKKESDPKKLVKIMTSNNLLRKIIKAVCRSAAQMQLNSGVTTIRTVGGVENADSSIRDDINAGKTVGPRILAANMAVSVPDGHMAGSLAYVAESAEQARDFVAKIAEDKPDLIKLMITGGVLDAKVKGEPGVLKMPPEYVKAACDEAHKRGLMVAAHVESPEGVRVALENGVDTIEHGAKA
;
A
#
# COMPACT_ATOMS: atom_id res chain seq x y z
N THR A 1 26.74 3.77 -6.25
CA THR A 1 26.27 4.82 -7.18
C THR A 1 26.50 6.17 -6.51
N ALA A 2 27.26 7.05 -7.11
CA ALA A 2 27.57 8.38 -6.58
C ALA A 2 27.37 9.42 -7.67
N ILE A 3 26.99 10.63 -7.26
CA ILE A 3 27.11 11.83 -8.09
C ILE A 3 28.51 12.37 -7.84
N VAL A 4 29.29 12.60 -8.89
CA VAL A 4 30.63 13.14 -8.81
C VAL A 4 30.71 14.45 -9.57
N ASP A 5 31.66 15.30 -9.21
CA ASP A 5 31.87 16.59 -9.86
C ASP A 5 32.31 16.46 -11.32
N ALA A 6 32.03 17.49 -12.12
CA ALA A 6 32.54 17.59 -13.48
C ALA A 6 34.07 17.62 -13.44
N GLY A 7 34.72 16.71 -14.12
CA GLY A 7 36.18 16.55 -14.11
C GLY A 7 36.72 15.43 -13.22
N ALA A 8 35.85 14.72 -12.49
CA ALA A 8 36.27 13.49 -11.80
C ALA A 8 36.82 12.46 -12.81
N ASP A 9 37.83 11.68 -12.38
CA ASP A 9 38.33 10.56 -13.17
C ASP A 9 37.28 9.46 -13.27
N ILE A 10 36.77 9.24 -14.47
CA ILE A 10 35.79 8.19 -14.80
C ILE A 10 36.42 7.11 -15.70
N SER A 11 37.75 7.05 -15.79
CA SER A 11 38.46 6.00 -16.49
C SER A 11 38.10 4.63 -15.85
N GLY A 12 37.57 3.73 -16.60
CA GLY A 12 37.08 2.44 -16.08
C GLY A 12 35.57 2.32 -15.88
N TYR A 13 34.81 3.40 -16.14
CA TYR A 13 33.35 3.37 -16.19
C TYR A 13 32.84 3.39 -17.62
N GLU A 14 31.71 2.70 -17.85
CA GLU A 14 30.99 2.80 -19.10
C GLU A 14 30.35 4.19 -19.20
N LYS A 15 30.60 4.88 -20.33
CA LYS A 15 30.03 6.19 -20.61
C LYS A 15 28.76 6.05 -21.43
N ILE A 16 27.63 6.52 -20.89
CA ILE A 16 26.36 6.59 -21.60
C ILE A 16 26.11 8.05 -21.98
N ASP A 17 26.13 8.37 -23.28
CA ASP A 17 25.77 9.70 -23.79
C ASP A 17 24.24 9.81 -23.90
N LEU A 18 23.66 10.78 -23.20
CA LEU A 18 22.21 11.03 -23.22
C LEU A 18 21.77 11.95 -24.35
N GLY A 19 22.70 12.40 -25.23
CA GLY A 19 22.37 13.24 -26.39
C GLY A 19 21.73 14.57 -26.02
N GLY A 20 22.19 15.23 -24.94
CA GLY A 20 21.66 16.51 -24.46
C GLY A 20 20.34 16.41 -23.67
N LYS A 21 19.88 15.20 -23.31
CA LYS A 21 18.70 15.00 -22.46
C LYS A 21 19.03 15.30 -20.99
N TYR A 22 18.00 15.74 -20.26
CA TYR A 22 18.10 15.94 -18.82
C TYR A 22 17.93 14.61 -18.08
N ILE A 23 18.62 14.47 -16.96
CA ILE A 23 18.48 13.37 -16.03
C ILE A 23 18.00 13.89 -14.68
N MET A 24 17.13 13.14 -14.03
CA MET A 24 16.65 13.43 -12.68
C MET A 24 16.56 12.12 -11.89
N PRO A 25 16.57 12.17 -10.54
CA PRO A 25 16.23 10.99 -9.73
C PRO A 25 14.87 10.43 -10.13
N GLY A 26 14.71 9.11 -10.04
CA GLY A 26 13.42 8.48 -10.27
C GLY A 26 12.36 8.96 -9.29
N LEU A 27 11.12 9.07 -9.76
CA LEU A 27 9.99 9.49 -8.94
C LEU A 27 9.66 8.45 -7.87
N ILE A 28 9.06 8.91 -6.77
CA ILE A 28 8.59 8.08 -5.67
C ILE A 28 7.07 8.24 -5.57
N ASN A 29 6.33 7.11 -5.62
CA ASN A 29 4.89 7.09 -5.40
C ASN A 29 4.61 6.46 -4.03
N MET A 30 4.19 7.28 -3.07
CA MET A 30 3.99 6.86 -1.67
C MET A 30 2.62 6.26 -1.39
N HIS A 31 1.71 6.20 -2.39
CA HIS A 31 0.37 5.65 -2.21
C HIS A 31 -0.11 4.93 -3.47
N ILE A 32 -0.10 3.60 -3.46
CA ILE A 32 -0.58 2.79 -4.58
C ILE A 32 -1.25 1.50 -4.09
N HIS A 33 -2.21 1.03 -4.89
CA HIS A 33 -2.82 -0.29 -4.76
C HIS A 33 -2.56 -1.08 -6.04
N LEU A 34 -1.65 -2.05 -6.02
CA LEU A 34 -1.24 -2.81 -7.20
C LEU A 34 -2.39 -3.58 -7.90
N PRO A 35 -3.43 -4.07 -7.19
CA PRO A 35 -4.57 -4.69 -7.85
C PRO A 35 -5.45 -3.73 -8.64
N SER A 36 -5.30 -2.41 -8.41
CA SER A 36 -6.08 -1.37 -9.10
C SER A 36 -5.37 -0.89 -10.36
N SER A 37 -6.11 -0.85 -11.47
CA SER A 37 -5.57 -0.32 -12.73
C SER A 37 -5.50 1.21 -12.80
N GLY A 38 -6.11 1.92 -11.85
CA GLY A 38 -6.27 3.39 -11.88
C GLY A 38 -7.17 3.89 -13.02
N LYS A 39 -7.70 3.02 -13.87
CA LYS A 39 -8.57 3.40 -15.00
C LYS A 39 -10.03 3.46 -14.56
N PRO A 40 -10.82 4.39 -15.11
CA PRO A 40 -12.27 4.43 -14.89
C PRO A 40 -12.91 3.08 -15.27
N LYS A 41 -13.73 2.54 -14.40
CA LYS A 41 -14.45 1.28 -14.66
C LYS A 41 -15.63 1.56 -15.59
N LYS A 42 -15.77 0.77 -16.63
CA LYS A 42 -16.93 0.84 -17.54
C LYS A 42 -18.20 0.22 -16.92
N LYS A 43 -18.06 -0.64 -15.95
CA LYS A 43 -19.16 -1.29 -15.21
C LYS A 43 -18.82 -1.33 -13.73
N GLU A 44 -19.82 -1.14 -12.89
CA GLU A 44 -19.68 -1.39 -11.46
C GLU A 44 -19.37 -2.87 -11.22
N SER A 45 -18.41 -3.12 -10.37
CA SER A 45 -18.04 -4.47 -9.93
C SER A 45 -17.88 -4.45 -8.43
N ASP A 46 -18.41 -5.45 -7.75
CA ASP A 46 -18.18 -5.66 -6.32
C ASP A 46 -16.74 -6.11 -6.08
N PRO A 47 -15.89 -5.26 -5.47
CA PRO A 47 -14.49 -5.60 -5.25
C PRO A 47 -14.33 -6.77 -4.26
N LYS A 48 -15.22 -6.94 -3.29
CA LYS A 48 -15.19 -8.06 -2.33
C LYS A 48 -15.39 -9.38 -3.05
N LYS A 49 -16.42 -9.44 -3.92
CA LYS A 49 -16.70 -10.64 -4.73
C LYS A 49 -15.55 -10.96 -5.68
N LEU A 50 -14.98 -9.94 -6.33
CA LEU A 50 -13.85 -10.12 -7.24
C LEU A 50 -12.63 -10.69 -6.51
N VAL A 51 -12.21 -10.10 -5.39
CA VAL A 51 -11.07 -10.58 -4.60
C VAL A 51 -11.32 -12.00 -4.12
N LYS A 52 -12.52 -12.31 -3.59
CA LYS A 52 -12.89 -13.67 -3.17
C LYS A 52 -12.73 -14.68 -4.30
N ILE A 53 -13.13 -14.35 -5.53
CA ILE A 53 -12.96 -15.21 -6.70
C ILE A 53 -11.46 -15.35 -7.01
N MET A 54 -10.72 -14.24 -7.10
CA MET A 54 -9.31 -14.24 -7.50
C MET A 54 -8.38 -14.92 -6.48
N THR A 55 -8.84 -15.11 -5.25
CA THR A 55 -8.08 -15.81 -4.19
C THR A 55 -8.61 -17.22 -3.89
N SER A 56 -9.61 -17.71 -4.65
CA SER A 56 -10.28 -18.98 -4.37
C SER A 56 -9.42 -20.23 -4.65
N ASN A 57 -8.41 -20.11 -5.50
CA ASN A 57 -7.49 -21.23 -5.81
C ASN A 57 -6.10 -20.70 -6.25
N ASN A 58 -5.12 -21.60 -6.27
CA ASN A 58 -3.73 -21.24 -6.56
C ASN A 58 -3.50 -20.71 -7.98
N LEU A 59 -4.29 -21.13 -8.97
CA LEU A 59 -4.15 -20.61 -10.33
C LEU A 59 -4.59 -19.13 -10.39
N LEU A 60 -5.73 -18.80 -9.80
CA LEU A 60 -6.24 -17.42 -9.74
C LEU A 60 -5.33 -16.52 -8.89
N ARG A 61 -4.73 -17.03 -7.80
CA ARG A 61 -3.70 -16.30 -7.06
C ARG A 61 -2.47 -15.96 -7.92
N LYS A 62 -2.02 -16.88 -8.77
CA LYS A 62 -0.94 -16.61 -9.73
C LYS A 62 -1.33 -15.53 -10.75
N ILE A 63 -2.57 -15.54 -11.21
CA ILE A 63 -3.10 -14.54 -12.15
C ILE A 63 -3.13 -13.15 -11.50
N ILE A 64 -3.72 -13.01 -10.29
CA ILE A 64 -3.75 -11.70 -9.61
C ILE A 64 -2.35 -11.20 -9.29
N LYS A 65 -1.41 -12.07 -8.87
CA LYS A 65 0.00 -11.70 -8.69
C LYS A 65 0.63 -11.20 -9.99
N ALA A 66 0.33 -11.81 -11.14
CA ALA A 66 0.82 -11.35 -12.45
C ALA A 66 0.25 -9.98 -12.82
N VAL A 67 -1.03 -9.71 -12.54
CA VAL A 67 -1.66 -8.39 -12.72
C VAL A 67 -0.96 -7.34 -11.84
N CYS A 68 -0.75 -7.63 -10.57
CA CYS A 68 -0.05 -6.72 -9.65
C CYS A 68 1.41 -6.46 -10.11
N ARG A 69 2.11 -7.48 -10.59
CA ARG A 69 3.46 -7.33 -11.17
C ARG A 69 3.46 -6.40 -12.38
N SER A 70 2.50 -6.57 -13.29
CA SER A 70 2.35 -5.70 -14.46
C SER A 70 2.07 -4.24 -14.05
N ALA A 71 1.26 -4.02 -13.00
CA ALA A 71 1.02 -2.69 -12.45
C ALA A 71 2.31 -2.07 -11.88
N ALA A 72 3.12 -2.83 -11.15
CA ALA A 72 4.41 -2.36 -10.65
C ALA A 72 5.38 -1.99 -11.80
N GLN A 73 5.42 -2.80 -12.87
CA GLN A 73 6.22 -2.50 -14.07
C GLN A 73 5.72 -1.24 -14.80
N MET A 74 4.41 -1.00 -14.86
CA MET A 74 3.86 0.26 -15.41
C MET A 74 4.34 1.48 -14.61
N GLN A 75 4.41 1.39 -13.27
CA GLN A 75 4.98 2.47 -12.45
C GLN A 75 6.44 2.74 -12.84
N LEU A 76 7.27 1.70 -12.93
CA LEU A 76 8.67 1.85 -13.34
C LEU A 76 8.80 2.48 -14.74
N ASN A 77 8.00 2.01 -15.71
CA ASN A 77 8.02 2.52 -17.08
C ASN A 77 7.54 3.98 -17.20
N SER A 78 6.81 4.49 -16.19
CA SER A 78 6.41 5.91 -16.09
C SER A 78 7.43 6.78 -15.36
N GLY A 79 8.60 6.23 -14.99
CA GLY A 79 9.66 6.93 -14.27
C GLY A 79 9.56 6.85 -12.74
N VAL A 80 8.59 6.10 -12.21
CA VAL A 80 8.44 5.87 -10.76
C VAL A 80 9.31 4.68 -10.35
N THR A 81 10.45 4.96 -9.71
CA THR A 81 11.45 3.95 -9.34
C THR A 81 11.28 3.39 -7.93
N THR A 82 10.43 4.01 -7.12
CA THR A 82 10.08 3.54 -5.77
C THR A 82 8.58 3.71 -5.54
N ILE A 83 7.93 2.69 -5.02
CA ILE A 83 6.50 2.71 -4.67
C ILE A 83 6.30 2.24 -3.23
N ARG A 84 5.28 2.80 -2.56
CA ARG A 84 4.76 2.29 -1.30
C ARG A 84 3.33 1.81 -1.53
N THR A 85 3.08 0.51 -1.32
CA THR A 85 1.71 -0.03 -1.35
C THR A 85 1.05 0.16 0.01
N VAL A 86 -0.25 0.42 0.00
CA VAL A 86 -1.04 0.74 1.21
C VAL A 86 -2.37 0.00 1.23
N GLY A 87 -2.32 -1.25 0.87
CA GLY A 87 -3.44 -2.19 0.79
C GLY A 87 -3.37 -3.00 -0.52
N GLY A 88 -3.30 -4.30 -0.40
CA GLY A 88 -3.14 -5.24 -1.51
C GLY A 88 -3.97 -6.50 -1.32
N VAL A 89 -3.80 -7.49 -2.19
CA VAL A 89 -4.46 -8.79 -2.12
C VAL A 89 -3.52 -9.80 -1.50
N GLU A 90 -3.91 -10.38 -0.36
CA GLU A 90 -3.08 -11.34 0.38
C GLU A 90 -1.64 -10.78 0.54
N ASN A 91 -0.62 -11.55 0.20
CA ASN A 91 0.80 -11.16 0.24
C ASN A 91 1.39 -10.85 -1.15
N ALA A 92 0.56 -10.45 -2.10
CA ALA A 92 1.04 -10.19 -3.47
C ALA A 92 2.13 -9.12 -3.51
N ASP A 93 2.01 -8.06 -2.72
CA ASP A 93 2.94 -6.93 -2.72
C ASP A 93 4.33 -7.34 -2.25
N SER A 94 4.45 -7.97 -1.07
CA SER A 94 5.72 -8.46 -0.53
C SER A 94 6.33 -9.55 -1.43
N SER A 95 5.50 -10.44 -1.97
CA SER A 95 5.97 -11.48 -2.89
C SER A 95 6.54 -10.92 -4.20
N ILE A 96 5.98 -9.82 -4.73
CA ILE A 96 6.52 -9.14 -5.93
C ILE A 96 7.80 -8.39 -5.59
N ARG A 97 7.83 -7.68 -4.45
CA ARG A 97 9.04 -7.06 -3.92
C ARG A 97 10.19 -8.05 -3.85
N ASP A 98 9.95 -9.22 -3.27
CA ASP A 98 10.97 -10.24 -3.09
C ASP A 98 11.43 -10.84 -4.43
N ASP A 99 10.53 -11.02 -5.40
CA ASP A 99 10.89 -11.44 -6.75
C ASP A 99 11.77 -10.38 -7.47
N ILE A 100 11.49 -9.08 -7.26
CA ILE A 100 12.30 -7.97 -7.80
C ILE A 100 13.67 -7.93 -7.12
N ASN A 101 13.72 -8.00 -5.79
CA ASN A 101 14.95 -7.99 -5.01
C ASN A 101 15.87 -9.19 -5.33
N ALA A 102 15.27 -10.33 -5.67
CA ALA A 102 16.00 -11.53 -6.11
C ALA A 102 16.39 -11.51 -7.59
N GLY A 103 16.09 -10.43 -8.33
CA GLY A 103 16.41 -10.31 -9.78
C GLY A 103 15.57 -11.20 -10.68
N LYS A 104 14.50 -11.83 -10.20
CA LYS A 104 13.61 -12.69 -10.99
C LYS A 104 12.71 -11.91 -11.94
N THR A 105 12.50 -10.63 -11.67
CA THR A 105 11.71 -9.73 -12.50
C THR A 105 12.18 -8.29 -12.32
N VAL A 106 11.97 -7.46 -13.34
CA VAL A 106 12.26 -6.03 -13.29
C VAL A 106 11.05 -5.28 -12.74
N GLY A 107 11.30 -4.35 -11.84
CA GLY A 107 10.25 -3.51 -11.22
C GLY A 107 10.87 -2.40 -10.37
N PRO A 108 10.04 -1.50 -9.81
CA PRO A 108 10.48 -0.47 -8.88
C PRO A 108 10.88 -1.08 -7.53
N ARG A 109 11.58 -0.33 -6.70
CA ARG A 109 11.68 -0.65 -5.26
C ARG A 109 10.27 -0.59 -4.67
N ILE A 110 9.88 -1.61 -3.88
CA ILE A 110 8.56 -1.68 -3.26
C ILE A 110 8.72 -1.65 -1.73
N LEU A 111 7.96 -0.77 -1.08
CA LEU A 111 7.63 -0.84 0.34
C LEU A 111 6.22 -1.43 0.43
N ALA A 112 6.12 -2.67 0.90
CA ALA A 112 4.91 -3.48 0.82
C ALA A 112 4.11 -3.45 2.12
N ALA A 113 2.80 -3.12 2.06
CA ALA A 113 1.89 -3.26 3.19
C ALA A 113 1.10 -4.57 3.17
N ASN A 114 0.91 -5.20 2.00
CA ASN A 114 0.00 -6.34 1.83
C ASN A 114 -1.47 -5.97 2.17
N MET A 115 -2.23 -6.87 2.81
CA MET A 115 -3.58 -6.58 3.28
C MET A 115 -3.57 -5.45 4.30
N ALA A 116 -4.59 -4.60 4.27
CA ALA A 116 -4.84 -3.63 5.33
C ALA A 116 -5.71 -4.22 6.45
N VAL A 117 -5.95 -3.46 7.52
CA VAL A 117 -6.94 -3.74 8.54
C VAL A 117 -8.03 -2.67 8.50
N SER A 118 -9.27 -3.10 8.46
CA SER A 118 -10.48 -2.28 8.45
C SER A 118 -11.48 -2.82 9.46
N VAL A 119 -12.70 -2.27 9.49
CA VAL A 119 -13.81 -2.69 10.34
C VAL A 119 -15.06 -2.94 9.48
N PRO A 120 -16.15 -3.52 10.02
CA PRO A 120 -17.42 -3.62 9.29
C PRO A 120 -17.84 -2.26 8.73
N ASP A 121 -18.28 -2.24 7.47
CA ASP A 121 -18.62 -1.02 6.70
C ASP A 121 -17.51 0.04 6.60
N GLY A 122 -16.28 -0.31 6.92
CA GLY A 122 -15.10 0.52 6.75
C GLY A 122 -14.56 0.48 5.31
N HIS A 123 -13.61 1.40 5.03
CA HIS A 123 -12.98 1.49 3.71
C HIS A 123 -12.29 0.17 3.32
N MET A 124 -12.53 -0.28 2.10
CA MET A 124 -11.98 -1.53 1.51
C MET A 124 -12.23 -2.81 2.33
N ALA A 125 -13.15 -2.78 3.30
CA ALA A 125 -13.48 -3.91 4.16
C ALA A 125 -13.82 -5.17 3.35
N GLY A 126 -13.13 -6.30 3.61
CA GLY A 126 -13.35 -7.58 2.94
C GLY A 126 -12.90 -7.64 1.47
N SER A 127 -12.20 -6.61 0.96
CA SER A 127 -11.53 -6.63 -0.34
C SER A 127 -10.01 -6.57 -0.19
N LEU A 128 -9.45 -5.39 0.04
CA LEU A 128 -8.01 -5.20 0.28
C LEU A 128 -7.68 -5.05 1.78
N ALA A 129 -8.65 -5.26 2.66
CA ALA A 129 -8.50 -5.17 4.10
C ALA A 129 -9.22 -6.32 4.82
N TYR A 130 -8.59 -6.86 5.87
CA TYR A 130 -9.24 -7.71 6.85
C TYR A 130 -10.24 -6.87 7.66
N VAL A 131 -11.31 -7.50 8.15
CA VAL A 131 -12.40 -6.83 8.89
C VAL A 131 -12.31 -7.22 10.35
N ALA A 132 -11.85 -6.30 11.20
CA ALA A 132 -11.75 -6.50 12.63
C ALA A 132 -13.05 -6.08 13.33
N GLU A 133 -13.60 -6.92 14.17
CA GLU A 133 -14.79 -6.70 14.98
C GLU A 133 -14.46 -6.46 16.46
N SER A 134 -13.16 -6.51 16.79
CA SER A 134 -12.65 -6.20 18.13
C SER A 134 -11.20 -5.70 18.07
N ALA A 135 -10.73 -5.06 19.13
CA ALA A 135 -9.33 -4.64 19.27
C ALA A 135 -8.38 -5.86 19.23
N GLU A 136 -8.80 -7.00 19.78
CA GLU A 136 -8.05 -8.23 19.73
C GLU A 136 -7.90 -8.73 18.29
N GLN A 137 -8.97 -8.75 17.50
CA GLN A 137 -8.91 -9.13 16.10
C GLN A 137 -8.04 -8.16 15.28
N ALA A 138 -8.10 -6.84 15.57
CA ALA A 138 -7.24 -5.87 14.90
C ALA A 138 -5.75 -6.20 15.14
N ARG A 139 -5.37 -6.49 16.39
CA ARG A 139 -4.03 -6.97 16.75
C ARG A 139 -3.67 -8.27 16.03
N ASP A 140 -4.56 -9.27 16.04
CA ASP A 140 -4.31 -10.58 15.45
C ASP A 140 -4.14 -10.50 13.92
N PHE A 141 -4.87 -9.60 13.23
CA PHE A 141 -4.67 -9.36 11.81
C PHE A 141 -3.32 -8.70 11.53
N VAL A 142 -2.85 -7.76 12.37
CA VAL A 142 -1.49 -7.22 12.24
C VAL A 142 -0.46 -8.32 12.42
N ALA A 143 -0.61 -9.19 13.43
CA ALA A 143 0.28 -10.31 13.63
C ALA A 143 0.33 -11.26 12.42
N LYS A 144 -0.83 -11.57 11.84
CA LYS A 144 -0.98 -12.39 10.64
C LYS A 144 -0.32 -11.74 9.41
N ILE A 145 -0.55 -10.44 9.19
CA ILE A 145 0.07 -9.71 8.06
C ILE A 145 1.60 -9.72 8.19
N ALA A 146 2.11 -9.59 9.41
CA ALA A 146 3.54 -9.58 9.70
C ALA A 146 4.26 -10.90 9.36
N GLU A 147 3.55 -12.04 9.31
CA GLU A 147 4.11 -13.34 8.87
C GLU A 147 4.61 -13.28 7.42
N ASP A 148 3.98 -12.47 6.57
CA ASP A 148 4.36 -12.25 5.17
C ASP A 148 5.43 -11.14 5.01
N LYS A 149 6.08 -10.73 6.10
CA LYS A 149 7.19 -9.77 6.16
C LYS A 149 6.94 -8.49 5.35
N PRO A 150 5.86 -7.74 5.64
CA PRO A 150 5.62 -6.44 5.03
C PRO A 150 6.66 -5.42 5.52
N ASP A 151 6.73 -4.26 4.87
CA ASP A 151 7.56 -3.13 5.29
C ASP A 151 6.80 -2.16 6.21
N LEU A 152 5.48 -2.22 6.19
CA LEU A 152 4.58 -1.41 7.02
C LEU A 152 3.21 -2.08 7.16
N ILE A 153 2.42 -1.60 8.12
CA ILE A 153 1.00 -1.96 8.29
C ILE A 153 0.12 -0.82 7.77
N LYS A 154 -1.03 -1.16 7.20
CA LYS A 154 -2.04 -0.19 6.77
C LYS A 154 -3.34 -0.37 7.54
N LEU A 155 -3.87 0.73 8.08
CA LEU A 155 -5.18 0.82 8.71
C LEU A 155 -6.15 1.67 7.88
N MET A 156 -7.44 1.35 7.95
CA MET A 156 -8.53 2.12 7.35
C MET A 156 -9.38 2.69 8.48
N ILE A 157 -9.09 3.92 8.91
CA ILE A 157 -9.68 4.53 10.12
C ILE A 157 -11.00 5.20 9.80
N THR A 158 -11.09 5.94 8.67
CA THR A 158 -12.35 6.53 8.22
C THR A 158 -12.95 5.75 7.05
N GLY A 159 -14.19 6.07 6.67
CA GLY A 159 -14.75 5.72 5.37
C GLY A 159 -13.91 6.33 4.24
N GLY A 160 -14.07 5.82 3.03
CA GLY A 160 -13.36 6.29 1.84
C GLY A 160 -14.31 6.55 0.67
N VAL A 161 -13.86 7.37 -0.28
CA VAL A 161 -14.65 7.77 -1.46
C VAL A 161 -15.19 6.58 -2.25
N LEU A 162 -14.42 5.48 -2.34
CA LEU A 162 -14.82 4.31 -3.13
C LEU A 162 -15.97 3.49 -2.52
N ASP A 163 -16.20 3.61 -1.21
CA ASP A 163 -17.20 2.86 -0.47
C ASP A 163 -18.37 3.74 -0.04
N ALA A 164 -18.28 5.05 -0.27
CA ALA A 164 -19.27 6.04 0.16
C ALA A 164 -20.62 5.84 -0.55
N LYS A 165 -21.68 5.71 0.23
CA LYS A 165 -23.05 5.63 -0.25
C LYS A 165 -23.74 7.00 -0.27
N VAL A 166 -23.26 7.92 0.56
CA VAL A 166 -23.80 9.28 0.72
C VAL A 166 -22.66 10.30 0.82
N LYS A 167 -22.98 11.57 0.50
CA LYS A 167 -22.05 12.68 0.61
C LYS A 167 -21.59 12.85 2.08
N GLY A 168 -20.28 13.02 2.29
CA GLY A 168 -19.67 13.19 3.61
C GLY A 168 -19.28 11.90 4.33
N GLU A 169 -19.70 10.74 3.84
CA GLU A 169 -19.33 9.44 4.42
C GLU A 169 -17.82 9.16 4.43
N PRO A 170 -17.01 9.60 3.44
CA PRO A 170 -15.56 9.36 3.46
C PRO A 170 -14.86 9.84 4.73
N GLY A 171 -15.33 10.91 5.36
CA GLY A 171 -14.76 11.43 6.61
C GLY A 171 -15.28 10.78 7.89
N VAL A 172 -16.28 9.90 7.82
CA VAL A 172 -16.86 9.27 9.01
C VAL A 172 -15.86 8.35 9.68
N LEU A 173 -15.61 8.55 10.98
CA LEU A 173 -14.81 7.65 11.80
C LEU A 173 -15.47 6.27 11.83
N LYS A 174 -14.79 5.23 11.38
CA LYS A 174 -15.27 3.84 11.31
C LYS A 174 -14.54 2.93 12.30
N MET A 175 -13.22 3.06 12.39
CA MET A 175 -12.41 2.23 13.29
C MET A 175 -12.35 2.84 14.68
N PRO A 176 -12.81 2.14 15.74
CA PRO A 176 -12.73 2.61 17.12
C PRO A 176 -11.27 2.91 17.54
N PRO A 177 -11.03 3.94 18.37
CA PRO A 177 -9.68 4.30 18.83
C PRO A 177 -8.91 3.13 19.47
N GLU A 178 -9.59 2.29 20.23
CA GLU A 178 -8.99 1.12 20.87
C GLU A 178 -8.53 0.05 19.87
N TYR A 179 -9.17 -0.06 18.68
CA TYR A 179 -8.70 -0.97 17.62
C TYR A 179 -7.46 -0.40 16.94
N VAL A 180 -7.44 0.94 16.70
CA VAL A 180 -6.26 1.63 16.16
C VAL A 180 -5.08 1.43 17.08
N LYS A 181 -5.27 1.65 18.40
CA LYS A 181 -4.21 1.47 19.39
C LYS A 181 -3.69 0.05 19.43
N ALA A 182 -4.56 -0.96 19.48
CA ALA A 182 -4.17 -2.36 19.52
C ALA A 182 -3.37 -2.78 18.27
N ALA A 183 -3.76 -2.29 17.10
CA ALA A 183 -3.07 -2.53 15.85
C ALA A 183 -1.69 -1.85 15.81
N CYS A 184 -1.59 -0.57 16.24
CA CYS A 184 -0.32 0.16 16.30
C CYS A 184 0.65 -0.47 17.30
N ASP A 185 0.20 -0.81 18.51
CA ASP A 185 1.04 -1.44 19.52
C ASP A 185 1.64 -2.77 19.01
N GLU A 186 0.85 -3.60 18.33
CA GLU A 186 1.34 -4.86 17.76
C GLU A 186 2.31 -4.65 16.58
N ALA A 187 2.04 -3.65 15.72
CA ALA A 187 2.94 -3.29 14.63
C ALA A 187 4.28 -2.80 15.15
N HIS A 188 4.27 -1.85 16.10
CA HIS A 188 5.48 -1.28 16.69
C HIS A 188 6.30 -2.32 17.47
N LYS A 189 5.66 -3.22 18.21
CA LYS A 189 6.32 -4.36 18.85
C LYS A 189 7.12 -5.21 17.86
N ARG A 190 6.71 -5.23 16.59
CA ARG A 190 7.38 -5.96 15.50
C ARG A 190 8.33 -5.07 14.68
N GLY A 191 8.50 -3.80 15.04
CA GLY A 191 9.34 -2.84 14.33
C GLY A 191 8.74 -2.34 13.01
N LEU A 192 7.42 -2.46 12.84
CA LEU A 192 6.70 -2.03 11.64
C LEU A 192 6.03 -0.67 11.88
N MET A 193 6.18 0.25 10.93
CA MET A 193 5.44 1.51 10.92
C MET A 193 3.98 1.28 10.49
N VAL A 194 3.10 2.18 10.93
CA VAL A 194 1.67 2.15 10.62
C VAL A 194 1.29 3.36 9.77
N ALA A 195 0.71 3.09 8.60
CA ALA A 195 0.08 4.09 7.74
C ALA A 195 -1.45 4.00 7.87
N ALA A 196 -2.17 5.11 7.89
CA ALA A 196 -3.63 5.12 8.02
C ALA A 196 -4.31 5.93 6.92
N HIS A 197 -5.40 5.35 6.36
CA HIS A 197 -6.37 6.08 5.55
C HIS A 197 -7.24 6.92 6.47
N VAL A 198 -7.23 8.23 6.28
CA VAL A 198 -7.94 9.20 7.12
C VAL A 198 -8.38 10.39 6.27
N GLU A 199 -9.68 10.71 6.28
CA GLU A 199 -10.28 11.79 5.50
C GLU A 199 -11.10 12.78 6.35
N SER A 200 -10.81 12.88 7.67
CA SER A 200 -11.45 13.86 8.56
C SER A 200 -10.53 14.34 9.69
N PRO A 201 -10.75 15.55 10.25
CA PRO A 201 -10.00 16.04 11.41
C PRO A 201 -10.09 15.09 12.62
N GLU A 202 -11.27 14.54 12.87
CA GLU A 202 -11.50 13.56 13.95
C GLU A 202 -10.68 12.29 13.73
N GLY A 203 -10.67 11.76 12.50
CA GLY A 203 -9.83 10.60 12.14
C GLY A 203 -8.35 10.90 12.30
N VAL A 204 -7.87 12.09 11.94
CA VAL A 204 -6.46 12.51 12.14
C VAL A 204 -6.13 12.51 13.63
N ARG A 205 -7.01 13.10 14.49
CA ARG A 205 -6.82 13.12 15.94
C ARG A 205 -6.72 11.70 16.50
N VAL A 206 -7.66 10.83 16.14
CA VAL A 206 -7.66 9.43 16.59
C VAL A 206 -6.40 8.69 16.13
N ALA A 207 -5.97 8.89 14.88
CA ALA A 207 -4.75 8.29 14.36
C ALA A 207 -3.51 8.68 15.17
N LEU A 208 -3.32 9.99 15.41
CA LEU A 208 -2.15 10.52 16.12
C LEU A 208 -2.15 10.09 17.60
N GLU A 209 -3.28 10.18 18.30
CA GLU A 209 -3.39 9.81 19.71
C GLU A 209 -3.15 8.31 19.95
N ASN A 210 -3.32 7.47 18.92
CA ASN A 210 -3.19 6.01 19.03
C ASN A 210 -1.96 5.42 18.32
N GLY A 211 -1.00 6.28 17.89
CA GLY A 211 0.32 5.84 17.48
C GLY A 211 0.50 5.56 15.99
N VAL A 212 -0.35 6.10 15.12
CA VAL A 212 -0.15 6.02 13.66
C VAL A 212 1.07 6.87 13.26
N ASP A 213 1.96 6.32 12.43
CA ASP A 213 3.21 6.98 12.02
C ASP A 213 3.02 7.87 10.78
N THR A 214 2.15 7.47 9.84
CA THR A 214 1.88 8.25 8.62
C THR A 214 0.40 8.29 8.29
N ILE A 215 -0.07 9.44 7.79
CA ILE A 215 -1.46 9.66 7.40
C ILE A 215 -1.55 9.78 5.89
N GLU A 216 -2.45 9.00 5.30
CA GLU A 216 -2.81 9.06 3.89
C GLU A 216 -4.03 9.96 3.73
N HIS A 217 -4.01 10.81 2.68
CA HIS A 217 -5.01 11.84 2.37
C HIS A 217 -5.00 12.99 3.37
N GLY A 218 -5.34 12.72 4.61
CA GLY A 218 -5.45 13.72 5.66
C GLY A 218 -6.70 14.59 5.52
N ALA A 219 -6.83 15.55 6.42
CA ALA A 219 -7.87 16.57 6.36
C ALA A 219 -7.37 17.87 7.00
N LYS A 220 -7.93 18.99 6.54
CA LYS A 220 -7.68 20.28 7.17
C LYS A 220 -8.34 20.30 8.55
N ALA A 221 -7.55 20.62 9.56
CA ALA A 221 -8.04 20.88 10.91
C ALA A 221 -8.94 22.12 10.95
#